data_781ac7b013c3b93407f3801419d450d8
#
_entry.id   781ac7b013c3b93407f3801419d450d8
#
_cell.length_a   1.000
_cell.length_b   1.000
_cell.length_c   1.000
_cell.angle_alpha   90.00
_cell.angle_beta   90.00
_cell.angle_gamma   90.00
#
_symmetry.space_group_name_H-M   'P 1'
#
loop_
_entity.id
_entity.type
_entity.pdbx_description
1 polymer ?
#
loop_
_entity_poly.entity_id
_entity_poly.type
_entity_poly.pdbx_seq_one_letter_code
_entity_poly.pdbx_strand_id
1 'polypeptide(L)'
;MQSCFDEVKKNFGFGCMRLPMKGKEVDFEETSKMVDMFLANGFNYFDTAHGYLDGQSEIALKKCLTSRYPREAYILTNKLSGHYIEKNEDIRPFFQKQLEACGVDYFDFYLMHAQNKDLFAKYKQMHAYETVMALRDEGKIRHFGISFHDKAEVLDQILTEYPQIEVVQIQFNYVDYEDTSVESRKCYEVCCKHGKPVIVMEPVKGGSLVNLPEDAQKVLDGLHGGSNASYAIRFAASFPGIRMVLSGMGSTEMMADNCGFMKDFQPLNEEERMAIARVCAIFRGQGLIPCTG
;
A
#
# COMPACT_ATOMS: atom_id res chain seq x y z
N MET A 1 23.97 6.37 -0.80
CA MET A 1 23.19 5.51 0.10
C MET A 1 22.37 4.57 -0.77
N GLN A 2 22.38 3.29 -0.43
CA GLN A 2 21.55 2.28 -1.10
C GLN A 2 20.08 2.62 -0.85
N SER A 3 19.23 2.55 -1.87
CA SER A 3 17.80 2.83 -1.71
C SER A 3 17.13 1.64 -1.03
N CYS A 4 16.15 1.88 -0.12
CA CYS A 4 15.37 0.78 0.46
C CYS A 4 14.54 -0.01 -0.59
N PHE A 5 14.50 0.46 -1.84
CA PHE A 5 13.80 -0.19 -2.95
C PHE A 5 14.74 -0.87 -3.98
N ASP A 6 16.02 -1.04 -3.68
CA ASP A 6 16.98 -1.62 -4.66
C ASP A 6 16.66 -3.07 -5.04
N GLU A 7 16.04 -3.84 -4.13
CA GLU A 7 15.60 -5.22 -4.38
C GLU A 7 14.18 -5.31 -5.00
N VAL A 8 13.46 -4.19 -5.08
CA VAL A 8 12.13 -4.11 -5.70
C VAL A 8 12.28 -4.01 -7.22
N LYS A 9 11.71 -4.97 -7.93
CA LYS A 9 11.90 -5.09 -9.40
C LYS A 9 11.13 -4.04 -10.19
N LYS A 10 9.91 -3.69 -9.77
CA LYS A 10 9.02 -2.73 -10.42
C LYS A 10 8.17 -1.99 -9.40
N ASN A 11 7.69 -0.81 -9.75
CA ASN A 11 6.94 0.11 -8.88
C ASN A 11 5.47 -0.26 -8.64
N PHE A 12 5.13 -1.55 -8.68
CA PHE A 12 3.77 -2.05 -8.46
C PHE A 12 3.77 -3.23 -7.49
N GLY A 13 2.85 -3.21 -6.52
CA GLY A 13 2.77 -4.18 -5.44
C GLY A 13 1.39 -4.81 -5.27
N PHE A 14 1.37 -6.04 -4.79
CA PHE A 14 0.15 -6.79 -4.47
C PHE A 14 -0.27 -6.50 -3.03
N GLY A 15 -1.32 -5.68 -2.86
CA GLY A 15 -1.97 -5.43 -1.57
C GLY A 15 -2.89 -6.60 -1.19
N CYS A 16 -2.54 -7.32 -0.13
CA CYS A 16 -3.22 -8.57 0.25
C CYS A 16 -4.40 -8.38 1.21
N MET A 17 -4.98 -7.18 1.26
CA MET A 17 -6.19 -6.91 2.04
C MET A 17 -7.48 -7.44 1.38
N ARG A 18 -7.47 -7.67 0.06
CA ARG A 18 -8.66 -8.01 -0.74
C ARG A 18 -8.46 -9.30 -1.55
N LEU A 19 -7.87 -10.33 -0.92
CA LEU A 19 -7.67 -11.63 -1.57
C LEU A 19 -9.03 -12.27 -1.92
N PRO A 20 -9.10 -13.12 -2.96
CA PRO A 20 -10.33 -13.82 -3.34
C PRO A 20 -10.84 -14.69 -2.19
N MET A 21 -12.16 -14.73 -2.02
CA MET A 21 -12.81 -15.43 -0.93
C MET A 21 -13.77 -16.51 -1.46
N LYS A 22 -13.78 -17.68 -0.80
CA LYS A 22 -14.83 -18.72 -0.90
C LYS A 22 -15.63 -18.72 0.41
N GLY A 23 -16.76 -18.03 0.42
CA GLY A 23 -17.52 -17.80 1.64
C GLY A 23 -16.77 -16.89 2.60
N LYS A 24 -16.37 -17.43 3.77
CA LYS A 24 -15.60 -16.70 4.80
C LYS A 24 -14.10 -17.02 4.78
N GLU A 25 -13.65 -17.88 3.90
CA GLU A 25 -12.24 -18.29 3.82
C GLU A 25 -11.58 -17.78 2.55
N VAL A 26 -10.28 -17.53 2.62
CA VAL A 26 -9.50 -17.16 1.43
C VAL A 26 -9.47 -18.33 0.44
N ASP A 27 -9.75 -18.04 -0.82
CA ASP A 27 -9.54 -18.98 -1.92
C ASP A 27 -8.04 -19.13 -2.22
N PHE A 28 -7.41 -20.11 -1.58
CA PHE A 28 -5.97 -20.37 -1.75
C PHE A 28 -5.60 -20.81 -3.17
N GLU A 29 -6.53 -21.46 -3.90
CA GLU A 29 -6.26 -21.87 -5.28
C GLU A 29 -6.18 -20.66 -6.19
N GLU A 30 -7.18 -19.80 -6.13
CA GLU A 30 -7.21 -18.56 -6.91
C GLU A 30 -6.08 -17.61 -6.49
N THR A 31 -5.85 -17.45 -5.19
CA THR A 31 -4.73 -16.64 -4.66
C THR A 31 -3.38 -17.16 -5.17
N SER A 32 -3.18 -18.48 -5.23
CA SER A 32 -1.94 -19.05 -5.76
C SER A 32 -1.73 -18.73 -7.24
N LYS A 33 -2.79 -18.82 -8.06
CA LYS A 33 -2.73 -18.42 -9.48
C LYS A 33 -2.37 -16.94 -9.63
N MET A 34 -2.94 -16.08 -8.78
CA MET A 34 -2.64 -14.65 -8.78
C MET A 34 -1.17 -14.37 -8.40
N VAL A 35 -0.66 -15.04 -7.35
CA VAL A 35 0.76 -14.95 -6.95
C VAL A 35 1.68 -15.38 -8.10
N ASP A 36 1.38 -16.52 -8.74
CA ASP A 36 2.15 -17.05 -9.86
C ASP A 36 2.18 -16.05 -11.03
N MET A 37 1.02 -15.50 -11.37
CA MET A 37 0.88 -14.49 -12.43
C MET A 37 1.66 -13.21 -12.11
N PHE A 38 1.60 -12.73 -10.87
CA PHE A 38 2.29 -11.53 -10.41
C PHE A 38 3.82 -11.68 -10.54
N LEU A 39 4.36 -12.75 -10.01
CA LEU A 39 5.79 -13.06 -10.09
C LEU A 39 6.25 -13.30 -11.54
N ALA A 40 5.46 -14.01 -12.35
CA ALA A 40 5.76 -14.27 -13.77
C ALA A 40 5.80 -12.98 -14.61
N ASN A 41 5.07 -11.93 -14.23
CA ASN A 41 5.13 -10.62 -14.88
C ASN A 41 6.29 -9.74 -14.38
N GLY A 42 7.15 -10.28 -13.50
CA GLY A 42 8.36 -9.61 -13.02
C GLY A 42 8.13 -8.63 -11.86
N PHE A 43 7.00 -8.72 -11.17
CA PHE A 43 6.74 -8.01 -9.92
C PHE A 43 7.15 -8.87 -8.73
N ASN A 44 7.46 -8.26 -7.58
CA ASN A 44 7.89 -9.03 -6.42
C ASN A 44 7.48 -8.45 -5.06
N TYR A 45 6.69 -7.38 -5.00
CA TYR A 45 6.34 -6.71 -3.75
C TYR A 45 4.95 -7.11 -3.25
N PHE A 46 4.85 -7.64 -2.02
CA PHE A 46 3.62 -8.05 -1.36
C PHE A 46 3.44 -7.29 -0.06
N ASP A 47 2.22 -6.78 0.18
CA ASP A 47 1.87 -5.99 1.38
C ASP A 47 0.73 -6.66 2.15
N THR A 48 0.95 -6.91 3.44
CA THR A 48 -0.06 -7.47 4.34
C THR A 48 -0.09 -6.72 5.68
N ALA A 49 -1.03 -7.08 6.53
CA ALA A 49 -1.11 -6.72 7.95
C ALA A 49 -1.90 -7.79 8.71
N HIS A 50 -1.65 -7.90 10.01
CA HIS A 50 -2.26 -8.94 10.85
C HIS A 50 -3.79 -8.93 10.82
N GLY A 51 -4.41 -7.73 10.79
CA GLY A 51 -5.87 -7.59 10.76
C GLY A 51 -6.52 -7.86 9.40
N TYR A 52 -5.75 -8.04 8.32
CA TYR A 52 -6.34 -8.21 7.00
C TYR A 52 -7.05 -9.55 6.90
N LEU A 53 -8.34 -9.50 6.48
CA LEU A 53 -9.21 -10.68 6.36
C LEU A 53 -9.25 -11.52 7.66
N ASP A 54 -9.36 -10.83 8.82
CA ASP A 54 -9.37 -11.46 10.14
C ASP A 54 -8.15 -12.37 10.41
N GLY A 55 -6.97 -11.95 9.96
CA GLY A 55 -5.70 -12.68 10.08
C GLY A 55 -5.44 -13.71 8.98
N GLN A 56 -6.39 -13.91 8.06
CA GLN A 56 -6.23 -14.92 7.00
C GLN A 56 -5.22 -14.49 5.91
N SER A 57 -4.94 -13.19 5.75
CA SER A 57 -4.00 -12.71 4.74
C SER A 57 -2.58 -13.22 4.96
N GLU A 58 -2.08 -13.19 6.20
CA GLU A 58 -0.77 -13.75 6.56
C GLU A 58 -0.69 -15.25 6.28
N ILE A 59 -1.73 -16.02 6.67
CA ILE A 59 -1.84 -17.46 6.42
C ILE A 59 -1.89 -17.76 4.92
N ALA A 60 -2.62 -16.95 4.15
CA ALA A 60 -2.70 -17.08 2.70
C ALA A 60 -1.33 -16.86 2.04
N LEU A 61 -0.60 -15.83 2.47
CA LEU A 61 0.76 -15.60 1.98
C LEU A 61 1.70 -16.76 2.33
N LYS A 62 1.56 -17.37 3.52
CA LYS A 62 2.31 -18.57 3.85
C LYS A 62 2.02 -19.71 2.86
N LYS A 63 0.74 -19.98 2.60
CA LYS A 63 0.35 -21.09 1.71
C LYS A 63 0.63 -20.82 0.23
N CYS A 64 0.37 -19.59 -0.23
CA CYS A 64 0.36 -19.27 -1.66
C CYS A 64 1.67 -18.67 -2.15
N LEU A 65 2.51 -18.13 -1.27
CA LEU A 65 3.76 -17.45 -1.62
C LEU A 65 4.96 -18.10 -0.92
N THR A 66 5.09 -17.91 0.41
CA THR A 66 6.37 -18.12 1.11
C THR A 66 6.77 -19.59 1.22
N SER A 67 5.82 -20.54 1.23
CA SER A 67 6.11 -21.99 1.18
C SER A 67 6.35 -22.52 -0.24
N ARG A 68 6.13 -21.70 -1.28
CA ARG A 68 6.21 -22.13 -2.69
C ARG A 68 7.38 -21.52 -3.44
N TYR A 69 7.86 -20.37 -2.99
CA TYR A 69 8.92 -19.62 -3.66
C TYR A 69 10.12 -19.40 -2.73
N PRO A 70 11.35 -19.36 -3.27
CA PRO A 70 12.53 -19.04 -2.46
C PRO A 70 12.43 -17.60 -1.93
N ARG A 71 13.05 -17.35 -0.78
CA ARG A 71 12.92 -16.07 -0.04
C ARG A 71 13.33 -14.83 -0.87
N GLU A 72 14.27 -15.00 -1.77
CA GLU A 72 14.81 -13.94 -2.66
C GLU A 72 13.86 -13.59 -3.82
N ALA A 73 12.82 -14.39 -4.03
CA ALA A 73 11.87 -14.17 -5.12
C ALA A 73 10.89 -13.03 -4.83
N TYR A 74 10.71 -12.67 -3.56
CA TYR A 74 9.68 -11.71 -3.14
C TYR A 74 10.16 -10.78 -2.03
N ILE A 75 9.53 -9.60 -2.01
CA ILE A 75 9.60 -8.60 -0.94
C ILE A 75 8.31 -8.69 -0.14
N LEU A 76 8.40 -8.81 1.18
CA LEU A 76 7.25 -8.93 2.06
C LEU A 76 7.20 -7.79 3.07
N THR A 77 6.10 -7.04 3.02
CA THR A 77 5.78 -5.97 3.97
C THR A 77 4.72 -6.45 4.95
N ASN A 78 4.97 -6.23 6.25
CA ASN A 78 3.98 -6.40 7.31
C ASN A 78 3.94 -5.17 8.22
N LYS A 79 3.04 -5.12 9.21
CA LYS A 79 2.78 -3.90 9.97
C LYS A 79 2.58 -4.18 11.47
N LEU A 80 3.09 -3.29 12.32
CA LEU A 80 2.77 -3.26 13.75
C LEU A 80 1.40 -2.58 13.94
N SER A 81 0.36 -3.36 14.18
CA SER A 81 -1.00 -2.85 14.33
C SER A 81 -1.34 -2.58 15.80
N GLY A 82 -1.56 -1.32 16.14
CA GLY A 82 -1.73 -0.84 17.52
C GLY A 82 -2.92 -1.40 18.28
N HIS A 83 -3.89 -1.99 17.59
CA HIS A 83 -5.05 -2.64 18.23
C HIS A 83 -4.71 -3.99 18.90
N TYR A 84 -3.58 -4.59 18.55
CA TYR A 84 -3.16 -5.92 19.06
C TYR A 84 -2.10 -5.83 20.15
N ILE A 85 -1.71 -4.61 20.55
CA ILE A 85 -0.69 -4.36 21.55
C ILE A 85 -1.17 -3.28 22.54
N GLU A 86 -0.91 -3.48 23.83
CA GLU A 86 -1.27 -2.54 24.89
C GLU A 86 -0.04 -1.93 25.57
N LYS A 87 1.09 -2.64 25.57
CA LYS A 87 2.35 -2.27 26.22
C LYS A 87 3.55 -2.74 25.38
N ASN A 88 4.73 -2.24 25.70
CA ASN A 88 5.97 -2.55 24.97
C ASN A 88 6.25 -4.06 24.88
N GLU A 89 6.02 -4.79 25.99
CA GLU A 89 6.30 -6.22 26.08
C GLU A 89 5.47 -7.06 25.12
N ASP A 90 4.36 -6.53 24.60
CA ASP A 90 3.50 -7.22 23.64
C ASP A 90 4.09 -7.21 22.23
N ILE A 91 4.97 -6.26 21.91
CA ILE A 91 5.45 -6.00 20.55
C ILE A 91 6.23 -7.19 20.00
N ARG A 92 7.23 -7.69 20.74
CA ARG A 92 8.07 -8.80 20.28
C ARG A 92 7.30 -10.12 20.13
N PRO A 93 6.45 -10.54 21.07
CA PRO A 93 5.59 -11.71 20.86
C PRO A 93 4.64 -11.56 19.68
N PHE A 94 4.05 -10.36 19.49
CA PHE A 94 3.19 -10.08 18.34
C PHE A 94 3.97 -10.17 17.01
N PHE A 95 5.14 -9.57 16.94
CA PHE A 95 6.02 -9.66 15.78
C PHE A 95 6.41 -11.11 15.46
N GLN A 96 6.76 -11.90 16.46
CA GLN A 96 7.10 -13.32 16.31
C GLN A 96 5.91 -14.11 15.75
N LYS A 97 4.70 -13.86 16.26
CA LYS A 97 3.46 -14.48 15.73
C LYS A 97 3.25 -14.16 14.25
N GLN A 98 3.54 -12.94 13.82
CA GLN A 98 3.43 -12.54 12.41
C GLN A 98 4.47 -13.28 11.53
N LEU A 99 5.71 -13.43 11.98
CA LEU A 99 6.73 -14.21 11.29
C LEU A 99 6.27 -15.67 11.08
N GLU A 100 5.73 -16.29 12.12
CA GLU A 100 5.20 -17.67 12.08
C GLU A 100 3.98 -17.79 11.15
N ALA A 101 3.06 -16.82 11.21
CA ALA A 101 1.87 -16.76 10.36
C ALA A 101 2.23 -16.62 8.88
N CYS A 102 3.24 -15.79 8.56
CA CYS A 102 3.75 -15.61 7.21
C CYS A 102 4.75 -16.69 6.78
N GLY A 103 5.31 -17.47 7.72
CA GLY A 103 6.31 -18.50 7.45
C GLY A 103 7.65 -17.95 6.96
N VAL A 104 8.13 -16.86 7.57
CA VAL A 104 9.39 -16.19 7.22
C VAL A 104 10.21 -15.89 8.48
N ASP A 105 11.52 -15.65 8.32
CA ASP A 105 12.43 -15.35 9.41
C ASP A 105 12.64 -13.83 9.60
N TYR A 106 12.27 -13.02 8.61
CA TYR A 106 12.35 -11.56 8.60
C TYR A 106 11.34 -10.95 7.64
N PHE A 107 10.99 -9.67 7.86
CA PHE A 107 10.26 -8.83 6.90
C PHE A 107 11.21 -7.89 6.17
N ASP A 108 10.97 -7.66 4.88
CA ASP A 108 11.74 -6.66 4.12
C ASP A 108 11.33 -5.24 4.54
N PHE A 109 10.04 -5.00 4.68
CA PHE A 109 9.51 -3.75 5.22
C PHE A 109 8.61 -4.05 6.43
N TYR A 110 8.75 -3.26 7.47
CA TYR A 110 7.85 -3.31 8.61
C TYR A 110 7.40 -1.91 8.99
N LEU A 111 6.06 -1.69 8.93
CA LEU A 111 5.48 -0.36 9.08
C LEU A 111 4.75 -0.21 10.42
N MET A 112 4.91 0.94 11.09
CA MET A 112 3.99 1.33 12.15
C MET A 112 2.63 1.60 11.53
N HIS A 113 1.63 0.77 11.84
CA HIS A 113 0.36 0.72 11.11
C HIS A 113 -0.57 1.88 11.44
N ALA A 114 -1.22 2.44 10.41
CA ALA A 114 -2.33 3.39 10.50
C ALA A 114 -2.03 4.62 11.38
N GLN A 115 -0.82 5.18 11.26
CA GLN A 115 -0.39 6.31 12.05
C GLN A 115 -1.33 7.51 11.90
N ASN A 116 -1.81 7.99 13.02
CA ASN A 116 -2.49 9.25 13.23
C ASN A 116 -2.00 9.86 14.55
N LYS A 117 -2.50 11.02 14.91
CA LYS A 117 -2.08 11.73 16.13
C LYS A 117 -2.18 10.87 17.40
N ASP A 118 -3.27 10.11 17.55
CA ASP A 118 -3.52 9.31 18.76
C ASP A 118 -2.63 8.06 18.81
N LEU A 119 -2.53 7.33 17.70
CA LEU A 119 -1.64 6.18 17.60
C LEU A 119 -0.17 6.59 17.70
N PHE A 120 0.21 7.73 17.16
CA PHE A 120 1.55 8.27 17.35
C PHE A 120 1.88 8.48 18.82
N ALA A 121 0.98 9.13 19.58
CA ALA A 121 1.14 9.32 21.02
C ALA A 121 1.21 7.98 21.77
N LYS A 122 0.33 7.02 21.45
CA LYS A 122 0.34 5.67 22.03
C LYS A 122 1.66 4.95 21.78
N TYR A 123 2.14 4.92 20.56
CA TYR A 123 3.38 4.24 20.20
C TYR A 123 4.61 4.89 20.86
N LYS A 124 4.64 6.21 20.97
CA LYS A 124 5.69 6.91 21.74
C LYS A 124 5.70 6.51 23.21
N GLN A 125 4.54 6.55 23.88
CA GLN A 125 4.41 6.16 25.28
C GLN A 125 4.86 4.72 25.52
N MET A 126 4.66 3.84 24.55
CA MET A 126 5.04 2.43 24.62
C MET A 126 6.50 2.18 24.17
N HIS A 127 7.25 3.19 23.78
CA HIS A 127 8.58 3.02 23.17
C HIS A 127 8.58 2.03 21.99
N ALA A 128 7.49 2.04 21.19
CA ALA A 128 7.30 1.09 20.11
C ALA A 128 8.27 1.32 18.95
N TYR A 129 8.60 2.58 18.65
CA TYR A 129 9.58 2.93 17.63
C TYR A 129 10.96 2.36 17.94
N GLU A 130 11.40 2.51 19.18
CA GLU A 130 12.69 2.01 19.66
C GLU A 130 12.74 0.48 19.57
N THR A 131 11.65 -0.21 19.93
CA THR A 131 11.57 -1.67 19.87
C THR A 131 11.59 -2.15 18.42
N VAL A 132 10.88 -1.49 17.49
CA VAL A 132 10.91 -1.85 16.07
C VAL A 132 12.28 -1.55 15.44
N MET A 133 12.92 -0.45 15.80
CA MET A 133 14.30 -0.17 15.37
C MET A 133 15.29 -1.21 15.89
N ALA A 134 15.14 -1.68 17.14
CA ALA A 134 15.95 -2.78 17.67
C ALA A 134 15.74 -4.09 16.87
N LEU A 135 14.52 -4.43 16.48
CA LEU A 135 14.24 -5.57 15.61
C LEU A 135 14.92 -5.44 14.22
N ARG A 136 15.01 -4.21 13.69
CA ARG A 136 15.79 -3.93 12.47
C ARG A 136 17.28 -4.18 12.69
N ASP A 137 17.84 -3.67 13.77
CA ASP A 137 19.26 -3.83 14.10
C ASP A 137 19.63 -5.30 14.38
N GLU A 138 18.68 -6.12 14.83
CA GLU A 138 18.76 -7.57 14.95
C GLU A 138 18.63 -8.33 13.61
N GLY A 139 18.38 -7.63 12.49
CA GLY A 139 18.19 -8.22 11.16
C GLY A 139 16.85 -8.91 10.95
N LYS A 140 15.87 -8.68 11.83
CA LYS A 140 14.49 -9.20 11.70
C LYS A 140 13.61 -8.32 10.80
N ILE A 141 14.01 -7.09 10.58
CA ILE A 141 13.40 -6.11 9.68
C ILE A 141 14.53 -5.51 8.85
N ARG A 142 14.36 -5.42 7.53
CA ARG A 142 15.34 -4.76 6.66
C ARG A 142 15.12 -3.25 6.62
N HIS A 143 13.86 -2.83 6.41
CA HIS A 143 13.49 -1.42 6.26
C HIS A 143 12.33 -1.07 7.18
N PHE A 144 12.48 0.03 7.89
CA PHE A 144 11.51 0.55 8.85
C PHE A 144 10.71 1.71 8.25
N GLY A 145 9.38 1.68 8.38
CA GLY A 145 8.51 2.73 7.87
C GLY A 145 7.23 2.93 8.67
N ILE A 146 6.34 3.73 8.10
CA ILE A 146 4.99 3.97 8.65
C ILE A 146 3.94 3.88 7.54
N SER A 147 2.71 3.46 7.89
CA SER A 147 1.52 3.76 7.11
C SER A 147 0.73 4.86 7.82
N PHE A 148 0.27 5.87 7.07
CA PHE A 148 -0.21 7.12 7.63
C PHE A 148 -1.61 7.49 7.16
N HIS A 149 -2.46 7.93 8.11
CA HIS A 149 -3.88 8.26 7.90
C HIS A 149 -4.30 9.49 8.72
N ASP A 150 -3.61 10.62 8.53
CA ASP A 150 -3.95 11.88 9.22
C ASP A 150 -3.52 13.08 8.37
N LYS A 151 -3.51 14.27 8.94
CA LYS A 151 -3.12 15.52 8.31
C LYS A 151 -1.61 15.65 8.12
N ALA A 152 -1.20 16.37 7.09
CA ALA A 152 0.19 16.56 6.74
C ALA A 152 1.05 17.14 7.88
N GLU A 153 0.46 17.98 8.75
CA GLU A 153 1.16 18.51 9.94
C GLU A 153 1.60 17.40 10.91
N VAL A 154 0.73 16.40 11.14
CA VAL A 154 1.06 15.24 11.99
C VAL A 154 2.16 14.39 11.35
N LEU A 155 2.12 14.22 10.03
CA LEU A 155 3.17 13.52 9.30
C LEU A 155 4.52 14.25 9.41
N ASP A 156 4.52 15.57 9.25
CA ASP A 156 5.73 16.40 9.37
C ASP A 156 6.33 16.30 10.79
N GLN A 157 5.49 16.28 11.81
CA GLN A 157 5.91 16.06 13.19
C GLN A 157 6.56 14.67 13.35
N ILE A 158 5.90 13.60 12.89
CA ILE A 158 6.42 12.22 13.00
C ILE A 158 7.79 12.11 12.34
N LEU A 159 7.93 12.60 11.10
CA LEU A 159 9.18 12.50 10.35
C LEU A 159 10.30 13.39 10.91
N THR A 160 9.94 14.46 11.60
CA THR A 160 10.90 15.32 12.32
C THR A 160 11.40 14.64 13.60
N GLU A 161 10.51 14.02 14.37
CA GLU A 161 10.87 13.33 15.62
C GLU A 161 11.58 11.99 15.39
N TYR A 162 11.23 11.29 14.30
CA TYR A 162 11.79 9.98 13.92
C TYR A 162 12.39 10.00 12.52
N PRO A 163 13.52 10.71 12.32
CA PRO A 163 14.18 10.80 11.00
C PRO A 163 14.71 9.43 10.49
N GLN A 164 14.76 8.41 11.35
CA GLN A 164 15.15 7.04 11.02
C GLN A 164 14.08 6.28 10.19
N ILE A 165 12.84 6.80 10.10
CA ILE A 165 11.83 6.28 9.19
C ILE A 165 12.36 6.34 7.76
N GLU A 166 12.37 5.21 7.06
CA GLU A 166 12.96 5.08 5.72
C GLU A 166 11.92 5.26 4.61
N VAL A 167 10.64 4.94 4.89
CA VAL A 167 9.56 4.93 3.90
C VAL A 167 8.22 5.29 4.53
N VAL A 168 7.36 5.94 3.75
CA VAL A 168 6.01 6.32 4.19
C VAL A 168 4.97 5.77 3.24
N GLN A 169 3.97 5.05 3.76
CA GLN A 169 2.79 4.62 3.01
C GLN A 169 1.66 5.61 3.24
N ILE A 170 1.12 6.22 2.17
CA ILE A 170 0.03 7.20 2.23
C ILE A 170 -1.11 6.83 1.30
N GLN A 171 -2.31 7.30 1.62
CA GLN A 171 -3.45 7.29 0.71
C GLN A 171 -3.22 8.30 -0.40
N PHE A 172 -3.28 7.85 -1.68
CA PHE A 172 -2.99 8.72 -2.81
C PHE A 172 -3.70 8.27 -4.08
N ASN A 173 -4.65 9.07 -4.55
CA ASN A 173 -5.36 8.90 -5.81
C ASN A 173 -5.83 10.25 -6.34
N TYR A 174 -6.31 10.31 -7.58
CA TYR A 174 -6.61 11.57 -8.25
C TYR A 174 -7.81 12.34 -7.64
N VAL A 175 -8.73 11.66 -6.92
CA VAL A 175 -9.86 12.32 -6.25
C VAL A 175 -9.41 12.91 -4.92
N ASP A 176 -8.63 12.15 -4.14
CA ASP A 176 -8.14 12.56 -2.82
C ASP A 176 -6.96 13.54 -2.89
N TYR A 177 -6.36 13.71 -4.06
CA TYR A 177 -5.16 14.53 -4.25
C TYR A 177 -5.31 15.95 -3.72
N GLU A 178 -6.43 16.62 -4.04
CA GLU A 178 -6.76 17.97 -3.56
C GLU A 178 -7.82 17.96 -2.44
N ASP A 179 -8.22 16.79 -1.94
CA ASP A 179 -9.21 16.70 -0.88
C ASP A 179 -8.65 17.17 0.45
N THR A 180 -9.33 18.11 1.10
CA THR A 180 -8.88 18.70 2.37
C THR A 180 -9.07 17.78 3.57
N SER A 181 -9.89 16.74 3.45
CA SER A 181 -10.08 15.74 4.51
C SER A 181 -8.93 14.73 4.55
N VAL A 182 -8.41 14.33 3.39
CA VAL A 182 -7.31 13.36 3.24
C VAL A 182 -5.95 14.02 3.16
N GLU A 183 -5.85 15.19 2.50
CA GLU A 183 -4.62 15.95 2.28
C GLU A 183 -3.51 15.17 1.54
N SER A 184 -3.88 14.28 0.59
CA SER A 184 -2.92 13.41 -0.11
C SER A 184 -1.73 14.18 -0.70
N ARG A 185 -1.99 15.31 -1.40
CA ARG A 185 -0.92 16.14 -1.98
C ARG A 185 0.00 16.70 -0.90
N LYS A 186 -0.53 17.24 0.17
CA LYS A 186 0.28 17.81 1.26
C LYS A 186 1.10 16.74 1.98
N CYS A 187 0.52 15.55 2.22
CA CYS A 187 1.27 14.42 2.80
C CYS A 187 2.42 13.99 1.86
N TYR A 188 2.18 13.93 0.55
CA TYR A 188 3.24 13.67 -0.42
C TYR A 188 4.33 14.75 -0.41
N GLU A 189 3.96 16.05 -0.36
CA GLU A 189 4.92 17.17 -0.26
C GLU A 189 5.76 17.08 1.02
N VAL A 190 5.17 16.68 2.15
CA VAL A 190 5.91 16.41 3.40
C VAL A 190 6.90 15.26 3.22
N CYS A 191 6.51 14.16 2.58
CA CYS A 191 7.45 13.09 2.27
C CYS A 191 8.62 13.58 1.42
N CYS A 192 8.35 14.38 0.38
CA CYS A 192 9.39 14.98 -0.45
C CYS A 192 10.31 15.91 0.35
N LYS A 193 9.76 16.77 1.22
CA LYS A 193 10.52 17.65 2.12
C LYS A 193 11.52 16.88 2.98
N HIS A 194 11.11 15.73 3.51
CA HIS A 194 11.95 14.87 4.33
C HIS A 194 12.78 13.85 3.53
N GLY A 195 12.71 13.88 2.20
CA GLY A 195 13.43 12.94 1.31
C GLY A 195 12.99 11.47 1.47
N LYS A 196 11.73 11.24 1.87
CA LYS A 196 11.20 9.90 2.10
C LYS A 196 10.51 9.36 0.85
N PRO A 197 10.90 8.17 0.37
CA PRO A 197 10.16 7.49 -0.70
C PRO A 197 8.75 7.12 -0.23
N VAL A 198 7.81 7.10 -1.17
CA VAL A 198 6.38 6.89 -0.90
C VAL A 198 5.92 5.54 -1.44
N ILE A 199 5.17 4.82 -0.62
CA ILE A 199 4.29 3.71 -1.00
C ILE A 199 2.87 4.26 -1.05
N VAL A 200 2.15 4.00 -2.13
CA VAL A 200 0.75 4.42 -2.28
C VAL A 200 -0.17 3.29 -1.88
N MET A 201 -1.12 3.59 -0.99
CA MET A 201 -2.31 2.79 -0.72
C MET A 201 -3.55 3.50 -1.28
N GLU A 202 -4.65 2.76 -1.48
CA GLU A 202 -5.93 3.26 -2.01
C GLU A 202 -5.83 3.98 -3.38
N PRO A 203 -5.02 3.50 -4.33
CA PRO A 203 -4.90 4.16 -5.64
C PRO A 203 -6.22 4.17 -6.41
N VAL A 204 -7.11 3.19 -6.14
CA VAL A 204 -8.44 3.06 -6.76
C VAL A 204 -9.58 3.40 -5.79
N LYS A 205 -9.27 3.98 -4.61
CA LYS A 205 -10.25 4.41 -3.60
C LYS A 205 -11.30 3.35 -3.28
N GLY A 206 -10.84 2.18 -2.78
CA GLY A 206 -11.72 1.05 -2.45
C GLY A 206 -12.51 0.47 -3.63
N GLY A 207 -12.16 0.81 -4.86
CA GLY A 207 -12.86 0.42 -6.09
C GLY A 207 -13.77 1.51 -6.67
N SER A 208 -13.97 2.64 -5.98
CA SER A 208 -14.82 3.75 -6.47
C SER A 208 -14.29 4.37 -7.76
N LEU A 209 -12.97 4.30 -8.00
CA LEU A 209 -12.35 4.80 -9.22
C LEU A 209 -12.29 3.76 -10.34
N VAL A 210 -12.79 2.55 -10.09
CA VAL A 210 -13.01 1.51 -11.09
C VAL A 210 -14.48 1.51 -11.54
N ASN A 211 -15.40 1.67 -10.59
CA ASN A 211 -16.85 1.74 -10.82
C ASN A 211 -17.29 3.20 -10.74
N LEU A 212 -17.08 3.93 -11.82
CA LEU A 212 -17.35 5.37 -11.88
C LEU A 212 -18.84 5.68 -12.02
N PRO A 213 -19.32 6.85 -11.54
CA PRO A 213 -20.61 7.40 -11.93
C PRO A 213 -20.69 7.57 -13.45
N GLU A 214 -21.92 7.47 -14.01
CA GLU A 214 -22.15 7.46 -15.47
C GLU A 214 -21.48 8.65 -16.20
N ASP A 215 -21.59 9.85 -15.64
CA ASP A 215 -21.02 11.05 -16.25
C ASP A 215 -19.48 11.02 -16.26
N ALA A 216 -18.87 10.48 -15.20
CA ALA A 216 -17.43 10.32 -15.11
C ALA A 216 -16.97 9.19 -16.04
N GLN A 217 -17.72 8.08 -16.14
CA GLN A 217 -17.43 6.99 -17.06
C GLN A 217 -17.40 7.46 -18.50
N LYS A 218 -18.39 8.25 -18.95
CA LYS A 218 -18.42 8.81 -20.32
C LYS A 218 -17.17 9.62 -20.68
N VAL A 219 -16.53 10.25 -19.67
CA VAL A 219 -15.27 10.99 -19.90
C VAL A 219 -14.13 10.03 -20.24
N LEU A 220 -14.04 8.89 -19.54
CA LEU A 220 -12.98 7.90 -19.75
C LEU A 220 -13.26 6.98 -20.96
N ASP A 221 -14.51 6.76 -21.33
CA ASP A 221 -14.88 5.94 -22.50
C ASP A 221 -14.33 6.49 -23.82
N GLY A 222 -14.04 7.78 -23.87
CA GLY A 222 -13.37 8.42 -25.01
C GLY A 222 -11.87 8.16 -25.11
N LEU A 223 -11.25 7.56 -24.06
CA LEU A 223 -9.83 7.26 -24.02
C LEU A 223 -9.58 5.80 -24.46
N HIS A 224 -8.37 5.55 -24.95
CA HIS A 224 -7.93 4.23 -25.42
C HIS A 224 -6.72 3.69 -24.65
N GLY A 225 -6.41 4.26 -23.48
CA GLY A 225 -5.20 3.98 -22.67
C GLY A 225 -5.34 2.81 -21.68
N GLY A 226 -6.50 2.15 -21.61
CA GLY A 226 -6.71 1.00 -20.72
C GLY A 226 -7.98 1.07 -19.88
N SER A 227 -8.05 0.27 -18.80
CA SER A 227 -9.15 0.23 -17.86
C SER A 227 -9.19 1.48 -16.95
N ASN A 228 -10.31 1.69 -16.25
CA ASN A 228 -10.43 2.73 -15.21
C ASN A 228 -9.34 2.56 -14.13
N ALA A 229 -9.04 1.30 -13.75
CA ALA A 229 -7.95 0.99 -12.82
C ALA A 229 -6.59 1.45 -13.38
N SER A 230 -6.34 1.27 -14.68
CA SER A 230 -5.13 1.74 -15.36
C SER A 230 -4.91 3.24 -15.15
N TYR A 231 -5.93 4.07 -15.39
CA TYR A 231 -5.81 5.51 -15.22
C TYR A 231 -5.53 5.91 -13.76
N ALA A 232 -6.18 5.27 -12.80
CA ALA A 232 -6.01 5.57 -11.37
C ALA A 232 -4.62 5.15 -10.85
N ILE A 233 -4.18 3.95 -11.18
CA ILE A 233 -2.88 3.43 -10.73
C ILE A 233 -1.73 4.16 -11.42
N ARG A 234 -1.82 4.41 -12.72
CA ARG A 234 -0.84 5.16 -13.49
C ARG A 234 -0.76 6.63 -13.05
N PHE A 235 -1.89 7.23 -12.65
CA PHE A 235 -1.86 8.56 -12.03
C PHE A 235 -0.91 8.57 -10.84
N ALA A 236 -1.13 7.71 -9.86
CA ALA A 236 -0.28 7.63 -8.67
C ALA A 236 1.18 7.32 -9.03
N ALA A 237 1.42 6.33 -9.88
CA ALA A 237 2.77 5.91 -10.28
C ALA A 237 3.57 6.98 -11.06
N SER A 238 2.90 8.02 -11.58
CA SER A 238 3.55 9.08 -12.38
C SER A 238 4.26 10.15 -11.55
N PHE A 239 4.11 10.16 -10.23
CA PHE A 239 4.72 11.19 -9.37
C PHE A 239 6.16 10.83 -8.96
N PRO A 240 7.11 11.78 -9.04
CA PRO A 240 8.46 11.59 -8.54
C PRO A 240 8.46 11.23 -7.04
N GLY A 241 9.30 10.29 -6.62
CA GLY A 241 9.37 9.86 -5.21
C GLY A 241 8.34 8.80 -4.81
N ILE A 242 7.27 8.56 -5.60
CA ILE A 242 6.43 7.37 -5.44
C ILE A 242 7.20 6.17 -6.01
N ARG A 243 7.55 5.24 -5.12
CA ARG A 243 8.37 4.07 -5.44
C ARG A 243 7.58 2.80 -5.54
N MET A 244 6.35 2.80 -5.01
CA MET A 244 5.47 1.64 -4.98
C MET A 244 4.01 2.08 -5.01
N VAL A 245 3.19 1.46 -5.85
CA VAL A 245 1.74 1.61 -5.84
C VAL A 245 1.12 0.24 -5.54
N LEU A 246 0.39 0.15 -4.43
CA LEU A 246 -0.27 -1.08 -4.01
C LEU A 246 -1.68 -1.17 -4.61
N SER A 247 -2.00 -2.29 -5.23
CA SER A 247 -3.36 -2.61 -5.65
C SER A 247 -3.88 -3.84 -4.92
N GLY A 248 -5.08 -3.72 -4.34
CA GLY A 248 -5.85 -4.86 -3.85
C GLY A 248 -6.63 -5.48 -5.02
N MET A 249 -6.27 -6.71 -5.38
CA MET A 249 -6.88 -7.44 -6.48
C MET A 249 -7.55 -8.70 -5.94
N GLY A 250 -8.80 -8.93 -6.30
CA GLY A 250 -9.63 -10.03 -5.79
C GLY A 250 -9.89 -11.14 -6.81
N SER A 251 -9.28 -11.07 -8.00
CA SER A 251 -9.39 -12.12 -9.03
C SER A 251 -8.20 -12.13 -9.98
N THR A 252 -8.03 -13.24 -10.70
CA THR A 252 -7.02 -13.37 -11.77
C THR A 252 -7.24 -12.39 -12.90
N GLU A 253 -8.47 -11.98 -13.21
CA GLU A 253 -8.79 -10.98 -14.24
C GLU A 253 -8.26 -9.61 -13.83
N MET A 254 -8.50 -9.18 -12.56
CA MET A 254 -7.96 -7.93 -12.03
C MET A 254 -6.43 -7.95 -12.02
N MET A 255 -5.84 -9.08 -11.64
CA MET A 255 -4.38 -9.28 -11.65
C MET A 255 -3.83 -9.15 -13.08
N ALA A 256 -4.47 -9.80 -14.06
CA ALA A 256 -4.04 -9.74 -15.46
C ALA A 256 -4.11 -8.32 -16.02
N ASP A 257 -5.20 -7.60 -15.77
CA ASP A 257 -5.36 -6.20 -16.18
C ASP A 257 -4.28 -5.31 -15.56
N ASN A 258 -4.13 -5.34 -14.24
CA ASN A 258 -3.20 -4.48 -13.53
C ASN A 258 -1.72 -4.79 -13.88
N CYS A 259 -1.36 -6.05 -13.98
CA CYS A 259 -0.04 -6.47 -14.43
C CYS A 259 0.21 -6.04 -15.89
N GLY A 260 -0.82 -6.12 -16.74
CA GLY A 260 -0.73 -5.79 -18.16
C GLY A 260 -0.23 -4.37 -18.40
N PHE A 261 -0.85 -3.36 -17.77
CA PHE A 261 -0.44 -1.96 -17.95
C PHE A 261 0.74 -1.54 -17.05
N MET A 262 1.01 -2.24 -15.94
CA MET A 262 2.15 -1.91 -15.08
C MET A 262 3.44 -2.61 -15.47
N LYS A 263 3.39 -3.69 -16.24
CA LYS A 263 4.58 -4.42 -16.70
C LYS A 263 5.54 -3.52 -17.50
N ASP A 264 4.99 -2.74 -18.41
CA ASP A 264 5.69 -1.79 -19.26
C ASP A 264 5.14 -0.37 -18.99
N PHE A 265 5.19 0.03 -17.71
CA PHE A 265 4.59 1.25 -17.20
C PHE A 265 4.87 2.47 -18.07
N GLN A 266 3.80 3.15 -18.47
CA GLN A 266 3.85 4.46 -19.12
C GLN A 266 3.09 5.47 -18.25
N PRO A 267 3.67 6.64 -17.96
CA PRO A 267 2.95 7.71 -17.27
C PRO A 267 1.75 8.17 -18.10
N LEU A 268 0.77 8.79 -17.43
CA LEU A 268 -0.38 9.37 -18.11
C LEU A 268 0.08 10.44 -19.12
N ASN A 269 -0.48 10.38 -20.33
CA ASN A 269 -0.30 11.42 -21.34
C ASN A 269 -1.17 12.66 -21.03
N GLU A 270 -1.08 13.70 -21.84
CA GLU A 270 -1.80 14.97 -21.63
C GLU A 270 -3.32 14.80 -21.70
N GLU A 271 -3.81 14.04 -22.67
CA GLU A 271 -5.23 13.77 -22.87
C GLU A 271 -5.83 13.01 -21.67
N GLU A 272 -5.14 11.97 -21.20
CA GLU A 272 -5.52 11.19 -20.02
C GLU A 272 -5.54 12.07 -18.76
N ARG A 273 -4.55 12.97 -18.58
CA ARG A 273 -4.53 13.93 -17.45
C ARG A 273 -5.69 14.90 -17.50
N MET A 274 -6.03 15.44 -18.68
CA MET A 274 -7.19 16.31 -18.85
C MET A 274 -8.50 15.60 -18.57
N ALA A 275 -8.64 14.34 -19.01
CA ALA A 275 -9.82 13.54 -18.72
C ALA A 275 -9.97 13.27 -17.22
N ILE A 276 -8.90 12.90 -16.53
CA ILE A 276 -8.91 12.75 -15.06
C ILE A 276 -9.28 14.05 -14.35
N ALA A 277 -8.79 15.19 -14.80
CA ALA A 277 -9.17 16.49 -14.22
C ALA A 277 -10.69 16.76 -14.35
N ARG A 278 -11.32 16.34 -15.48
CA ARG A 278 -12.79 16.42 -15.66
C ARG A 278 -13.51 15.46 -14.73
N VAL A 279 -13.02 14.21 -14.59
CA VAL A 279 -13.56 13.24 -13.63
C VAL A 279 -13.52 13.80 -12.22
N CYS A 280 -12.40 14.37 -11.78
CA CYS A 280 -12.29 15.03 -10.47
C CYS A 280 -13.29 16.17 -10.28
N ALA A 281 -13.57 16.96 -11.34
CA ALA A 281 -14.57 18.01 -11.28
C ALA A 281 -15.99 17.47 -11.08
N ILE A 282 -16.32 16.36 -11.73
CA ILE A 282 -17.62 15.65 -11.56
C ILE A 282 -17.76 15.16 -10.11
N PHE A 283 -16.75 14.48 -9.55
CA PHE A 283 -16.78 14.03 -8.17
C PHE A 283 -17.01 15.16 -7.17
N ARG A 284 -16.34 16.29 -7.35
CA ARG A 284 -16.52 17.49 -6.51
C ARG A 284 -17.91 18.11 -6.65
N GLY A 285 -18.44 18.18 -7.89
CA GLY A 285 -19.76 18.75 -8.17
C GLY A 285 -20.94 17.93 -7.65
N GLN A 286 -20.77 16.60 -7.54
CA GLN A 286 -21.79 15.70 -7.01
C GLN A 286 -21.80 15.57 -5.49
N GLY A 287 -20.89 16.25 -4.78
CA GLY A 287 -20.76 16.16 -3.32
C GLY A 287 -20.48 14.75 -2.82
N LEU A 288 -19.88 13.90 -3.67
CA LEU A 288 -19.42 12.56 -3.34
C LEU A 288 -18.16 12.70 -2.46
N ILE A 289 -18.40 13.10 -1.21
CA ILE A 289 -17.37 13.15 -0.17
C ILE A 289 -16.90 11.73 0.10
N PRO A 290 -15.60 11.51 0.20
CA PRO A 290 -15.04 10.20 0.42
C PRO A 290 -15.55 9.59 1.72
N CYS A 291 -16.13 8.41 1.65
CA CYS A 291 -16.28 7.55 2.80
C CYS A 291 -14.88 7.01 3.15
N THR A 292 -14.30 7.54 4.20
CA THR A 292 -13.13 6.94 4.85
C THR A 292 -13.65 5.81 5.72
N GLY A 293 -13.67 4.60 5.19
CA GLY A 293 -13.95 3.39 5.98
C GLY A 293 -12.77 3.01 6.86
#